data_e701bb2b32da9d4d02062bdf92d3f893
#
_entry.id   e701bb2b32da9d4d02062bdf92d3f893
#
_cell.length_a   1.000
_cell.length_b   1.000
_cell.length_c   1.000
_cell.angle_alpha   90.00
_cell.angle_beta   90.00
_cell.angle_gamma   90.00
#
_symmetry.space_group_name_H-M   'P 1'
#
loop_
_entity.id
_entity.type
_entity.pdbx_description
1 polymer ?
#
loop_
_entity_poly.entity_id
_entity_poly.type
_entity_poly.pdbx_seq_one_letter_code
_entity_poly.pdbx_strand_id
1 'polypeptide(L)'
;GSSKVDKQSHCRWVDMLRRCYSETYKKKTDAYMGCIVCNDWLNYSEFKRWFHSNKNSLMKDENESFWHLDKDVLVRGNKVYSPETCCFIPQEINKVTVRPNVRKIHKELPEGVGLIKPKIEGGKVGYTARAHTGTTDRDRYLGYYNTPEEAFKVYKRVKESHIKSLADKWKGK
;
A
#
# COMPACT_ATOMS: atom_id res chain seq x y z
N GLY A 1 -32.60 5.43 -12.32
CA GLY A 1 -31.50 5.80 -11.40
C GLY A 1 -30.33 4.85 -11.55
N SER A 2 -29.11 5.37 -11.44
CA SER A 2 -27.88 4.56 -11.52
C SER A 2 -27.85 3.53 -10.39
N SER A 3 -27.52 2.27 -10.70
CA SER A 3 -27.40 1.23 -9.69
C SER A 3 -26.28 1.53 -8.68
N LYS A 4 -26.32 0.90 -7.47
CA LYS A 4 -25.25 1.03 -6.48
C LYS A 4 -23.90 0.57 -7.05
N VAL A 5 -23.91 -0.44 -7.92
CA VAL A 5 -22.73 -0.98 -8.61
C VAL A 5 -22.18 0.04 -9.60
N ASP A 6 -23.03 0.73 -10.35
CA ASP A 6 -22.63 1.78 -11.29
C ASP A 6 -21.98 2.95 -10.58
N LYS A 7 -22.49 3.34 -9.41
CA LYS A 7 -21.87 4.39 -8.58
C LYS A 7 -20.46 3.97 -8.14
N GLN A 8 -20.27 2.72 -7.70
CA GLN A 8 -18.96 2.22 -7.28
C GLN A 8 -17.97 2.17 -8.44
N SER A 9 -18.38 1.64 -9.60
CA SER A 9 -17.51 1.59 -10.78
C SER A 9 -17.07 2.99 -11.21
N HIS A 10 -18.01 3.96 -11.22
CA HIS A 10 -17.71 5.35 -11.58
C HIS A 10 -16.74 6.00 -10.59
N CYS A 11 -16.95 5.82 -9.28
CA CYS A 11 -16.03 6.33 -8.26
C CYS A 11 -14.62 5.77 -8.45
N ARG A 12 -14.48 4.45 -8.70
CA ARG A 12 -13.16 3.82 -8.93
C ARG A 12 -12.48 4.35 -10.20
N TRP A 13 -13.24 4.54 -11.26
CA TRP A 13 -12.74 5.10 -12.51
C TRP A 13 -12.24 6.55 -12.33
N VAL A 14 -13.03 7.41 -11.71
CA VAL A 14 -12.63 8.79 -11.42
C VAL A 14 -11.39 8.84 -10.53
N ASP A 15 -11.34 8.03 -9.46
CA ASP A 15 -10.17 7.97 -8.58
C ASP A 15 -8.90 7.51 -9.31
N MET A 16 -9.01 6.54 -10.22
CA MET A 16 -7.91 6.09 -11.07
C MET A 16 -7.39 7.23 -11.96
N LEU A 17 -8.28 7.93 -12.66
CA LEU A 17 -7.91 9.07 -13.50
C LEU A 17 -7.27 10.21 -12.69
N ARG A 18 -7.81 10.52 -11.51
CA ARG A 18 -7.23 11.52 -10.61
C ARG A 18 -5.81 11.18 -10.18
N ARG A 19 -5.53 9.92 -9.86
CA ARG A 19 -4.18 9.46 -9.51
C ARG A 19 -3.20 9.64 -10.66
N CYS A 20 -3.61 9.37 -11.89
CA CYS A 20 -2.74 9.46 -13.07
C CYS A 20 -2.58 10.89 -13.60
N TYR A 21 -3.64 11.70 -13.59
CA TYR A 21 -3.66 12.93 -14.38
C TYR A 21 -3.88 14.22 -13.58
N SER A 22 -4.28 14.14 -12.29
CA SER A 22 -4.46 15.35 -11.48
C SER A 22 -3.12 15.89 -10.96
N GLU A 23 -2.77 17.09 -11.34
CA GLU A 23 -1.58 17.79 -10.85
C GLU A 23 -1.60 17.99 -9.33
N THR A 24 -2.78 18.25 -8.76
CA THR A 24 -2.95 18.38 -7.30
C THR A 24 -2.63 17.07 -6.58
N TYR A 25 -2.97 15.94 -7.20
CA TYR A 25 -2.71 14.62 -6.61
C TYR A 25 -1.23 14.24 -6.72
N LYS A 26 -0.61 14.51 -7.87
CA LYS A 26 0.84 14.28 -8.10
C LYS A 26 1.71 15.09 -7.14
N LYS A 27 1.33 16.33 -6.82
CA LYS A 27 2.04 17.17 -5.84
C LYS A 27 1.99 16.61 -4.40
N LYS A 28 0.98 15.78 -4.07
CA LYS A 28 0.83 15.19 -2.73
C LYS A 28 1.61 13.90 -2.54
N THR A 29 1.89 13.17 -3.62
CA THR A 29 2.55 11.87 -3.54
C THR A 29 3.26 11.51 -4.84
N ASP A 30 4.51 11.06 -4.70
CA ASP A 30 5.33 10.57 -5.81
C ASP A 30 4.92 9.17 -6.29
N ALA A 31 4.05 8.48 -5.53
CA ALA A 31 3.64 7.11 -5.81
C ALA A 31 3.02 6.94 -7.20
N TYR A 32 2.32 7.99 -7.68
CA TYR A 32 1.64 7.98 -8.98
C TYR A 32 2.38 8.72 -10.08
N MET A 33 3.62 9.16 -9.85
CA MET A 33 4.45 9.77 -10.89
C MET A 33 4.69 8.78 -12.02
N GLY A 34 4.40 9.22 -13.26
CA GLY A 34 4.49 8.39 -14.46
C GLY A 34 3.43 7.29 -14.58
N CYS A 35 2.40 7.28 -13.73
CA CYS A 35 1.27 6.37 -13.91
C CYS A 35 0.37 6.86 -15.05
N ILE A 36 -0.08 5.90 -15.85
CA ILE A 36 -1.00 6.12 -16.97
C ILE A 36 -2.15 5.10 -16.91
N VAL A 37 -3.21 5.38 -17.63
CA VAL A 37 -4.34 4.49 -17.86
C VAL A 37 -4.28 3.99 -19.30
N CYS A 38 -4.53 2.70 -19.55
CA CYS A 38 -4.62 2.14 -20.90
C CYS A 38 -5.72 2.84 -21.71
N ASN A 39 -5.59 2.85 -23.03
CA ASN A 39 -6.50 3.56 -23.91
C ASN A 39 -7.96 3.14 -23.72
N ASP A 40 -8.23 1.85 -23.58
CA ASP A 40 -9.58 1.33 -23.42
C ASP A 40 -10.25 1.90 -22.16
N TRP A 41 -9.52 2.01 -21.05
CA TRP A 41 -10.07 2.51 -19.80
C TRP A 41 -10.16 4.05 -19.70
N LEU A 42 -9.69 4.78 -20.70
CA LEU A 42 -10.06 6.20 -20.86
C LEU A 42 -11.55 6.33 -21.19
N ASN A 43 -12.15 5.29 -21.77
CA ASN A 43 -13.60 5.17 -21.92
C ASN A 43 -14.22 4.50 -20.71
N TYR A 44 -15.10 5.22 -19.99
CA TYR A 44 -15.78 4.70 -18.81
C TYR A 44 -16.58 3.41 -19.10
N SER A 45 -17.19 3.26 -20.28
CA SER A 45 -17.98 2.08 -20.60
C SER A 45 -17.13 0.81 -20.64
N GLU A 46 -15.89 0.89 -21.12
CA GLU A 46 -14.94 -0.22 -21.14
C GLU A 46 -14.47 -0.58 -19.73
N PHE A 47 -14.08 0.42 -18.92
CA PHE A 47 -13.77 0.20 -17.52
C PHE A 47 -14.95 -0.39 -16.75
N LYS A 48 -16.18 0.13 -16.96
CA LYS A 48 -17.41 -0.37 -16.34
C LYS A 48 -17.65 -1.85 -16.68
N ARG A 49 -17.47 -2.25 -17.94
CA ARG A 49 -17.61 -3.64 -18.38
C ARG A 49 -16.65 -4.56 -17.64
N TRP A 50 -15.37 -4.18 -17.59
CA TRP A 50 -14.36 -4.93 -16.82
C TRP A 50 -14.69 -4.97 -15.32
N PHE A 51 -15.09 -3.84 -14.73
CA PHE A 51 -15.49 -3.77 -13.32
C PHE A 51 -16.59 -4.76 -13.00
N HIS A 52 -17.63 -4.84 -13.83
CA HIS A 52 -18.76 -5.75 -13.63
C HIS A 52 -18.39 -7.23 -13.83
N SER A 53 -17.45 -7.53 -14.72
CA SER A 53 -16.96 -8.91 -14.94
C SER A 53 -16.00 -9.39 -13.85
N ASN A 54 -15.43 -8.48 -13.06
CA ASN A 54 -14.47 -8.81 -12.01
C ASN A 54 -15.18 -9.18 -10.71
N LYS A 55 -15.10 -10.46 -10.31
CA LYS A 55 -15.77 -11.00 -9.12
C LYS A 55 -15.43 -10.28 -7.82
N ASN A 56 -14.26 -9.64 -7.76
CA ASN A 56 -13.74 -8.98 -6.55
C ASN A 56 -14.08 -7.48 -6.49
N SER A 57 -14.68 -6.91 -7.54
CA SER A 57 -14.92 -5.46 -7.65
C SER A 57 -15.83 -4.89 -6.56
N LEU A 58 -16.73 -5.71 -6.02
CA LEU A 58 -17.69 -5.35 -4.97
C LEU A 58 -17.41 -6.02 -3.63
N MET A 59 -16.29 -6.75 -3.53
CA MET A 59 -15.89 -7.36 -2.26
C MET A 59 -15.60 -6.30 -1.21
N LYS A 60 -15.91 -6.63 0.03
CA LYS A 60 -15.65 -5.81 1.20
C LYS A 60 -14.79 -6.55 2.20
N ASP A 61 -14.05 -5.81 2.98
CA ASP A 61 -13.33 -6.32 4.14
C ASP A 61 -14.26 -6.42 5.39
N GLU A 62 -13.69 -6.82 6.51
CA GLU A 62 -14.41 -6.97 7.79
C GLU A 62 -14.97 -5.65 8.35
N ASN A 63 -14.46 -4.51 7.86
CA ASN A 63 -14.91 -3.17 8.23
C ASN A 63 -15.94 -2.61 7.22
N GLU A 64 -16.56 -3.47 6.41
CA GLU A 64 -17.50 -3.07 5.34
C GLU A 64 -16.89 -2.13 4.29
N SER A 65 -15.57 -2.03 4.21
CA SER A 65 -14.86 -1.20 3.23
C SER A 65 -14.63 -1.99 1.94
N PHE A 66 -14.97 -1.39 0.81
CA PHE A 66 -14.74 -2.00 -0.50
C PHE A 66 -13.25 -2.22 -0.77
N TRP A 67 -12.91 -3.34 -1.39
CA TRP A 67 -11.55 -3.62 -1.84
C TRP A 67 -11.03 -2.52 -2.76
N HIS A 68 -9.74 -2.31 -2.72
CA HIS A 68 -9.06 -1.26 -3.47
C HIS A 68 -8.61 -1.77 -4.83
N LEU A 69 -8.79 -0.95 -5.86
CA LEU A 69 -8.15 -1.16 -7.15
C LEU A 69 -6.65 -0.92 -7.01
N ASP A 70 -5.88 -1.95 -7.26
CA ASP A 70 -4.42 -1.93 -7.24
C ASP A 70 -3.83 -2.32 -8.61
N LYS A 71 -2.68 -1.73 -8.97
CA LYS A 71 -1.97 -1.95 -10.23
C LYS A 71 -0.58 -2.57 -10.05
N ASP A 72 -0.09 -2.64 -8.80
CA ASP A 72 1.30 -2.98 -8.49
C ASP A 72 1.46 -4.40 -7.93
N VAL A 73 0.38 -4.99 -7.43
CA VAL A 73 0.42 -6.32 -6.78
C VAL A 73 0.70 -7.43 -7.78
N LEU A 74 0.08 -7.39 -8.96
CA LEU A 74 0.31 -8.40 -10.00
C LEU A 74 1.65 -8.22 -10.68
N VAL A 75 2.06 -6.97 -10.93
CA VAL A 75 3.31 -6.63 -11.60
C VAL A 75 4.01 -5.53 -10.79
N ARG A 76 5.04 -5.92 -10.06
CA ARG A 76 5.77 -4.99 -9.18
C ARG A 76 6.38 -3.82 -9.94
N GLY A 77 6.09 -2.60 -9.47
CA GLY A 77 6.59 -1.37 -10.07
C GLY A 77 5.85 -0.95 -11.34
N ASN A 78 4.76 -1.63 -11.67
CA ASN A 78 3.92 -1.28 -12.81
C ASN A 78 3.38 0.16 -12.69
N LYS A 79 3.29 0.83 -13.83
CA LYS A 79 2.80 2.22 -13.95
C LYS A 79 1.54 2.34 -14.79
N VAL A 80 1.02 1.23 -15.31
CA VAL A 80 -0.14 1.22 -16.20
C VAL A 80 -1.35 0.63 -15.49
N TYR A 81 -2.45 1.35 -15.47
CA TYR A 81 -3.75 0.80 -15.10
C TYR A 81 -4.37 0.15 -16.33
N SER A 82 -4.54 -1.17 -16.30
CA SER A 82 -5.15 -1.96 -17.37
C SER A 82 -5.82 -3.23 -16.82
N PRO A 83 -6.66 -3.93 -17.63
CA PRO A 83 -7.27 -5.20 -17.23
C PRO A 83 -6.25 -6.27 -16.80
N GLU A 84 -5.07 -6.29 -17.43
CA GLU A 84 -4.03 -7.29 -17.21
C GLU A 84 -3.20 -7.04 -15.95
N THR A 85 -3.09 -5.78 -15.55
CA THR A 85 -2.20 -5.38 -14.45
C THR A 85 -2.94 -5.03 -13.17
N CYS A 86 -4.25 -4.81 -13.24
CA CYS A 86 -5.05 -4.40 -12.10
C CYS A 86 -5.84 -5.55 -11.47
N CYS A 87 -5.95 -5.50 -10.16
CA CYS A 87 -6.83 -6.37 -9.38
C CYS A 87 -7.47 -5.60 -8.22
N PHE A 88 -8.52 -6.17 -7.66
CA PHE A 88 -9.09 -5.68 -6.41
C PHE A 88 -8.53 -6.47 -5.24
N ILE A 89 -8.04 -5.76 -4.23
CA ILE A 89 -7.44 -6.35 -3.02
C ILE A 89 -7.95 -5.67 -1.75
N PRO A 90 -8.01 -6.38 -0.62
CA PRO A 90 -8.28 -5.81 0.68
C PRO A 90 -7.31 -4.68 1.02
N GLN A 91 -7.79 -3.65 1.72
CA GLN A 91 -6.96 -2.52 2.11
C GLN A 91 -5.73 -2.93 2.94
N GLU A 92 -5.87 -3.93 3.80
CA GLU A 92 -4.77 -4.42 4.64
C GLU A 92 -3.64 -5.07 3.81
N ILE A 93 -3.97 -5.79 2.73
CA ILE A 93 -2.97 -6.31 1.79
C ILE A 93 -2.29 -5.15 1.06
N ASN A 94 -3.08 -4.19 0.56
CA ASN A 94 -2.53 -3.01 -0.12
C ASN A 94 -1.54 -2.25 0.78
N LYS A 95 -1.88 -2.03 2.06
CA LYS A 95 -0.98 -1.36 3.02
C LYS A 95 0.34 -2.09 3.25
N VAL A 96 0.37 -3.41 3.14
CA VAL A 96 1.59 -4.21 3.31
C VAL A 96 2.48 -4.22 2.07
N THR A 97 1.87 -4.17 0.89
CA THR A 97 2.58 -4.17 -0.40
C THR A 97 3.12 -2.80 -0.79
N VAL A 98 2.41 -1.72 -0.41
CA VAL A 98 2.87 -0.36 -0.60
C VAL A 98 4.03 -0.08 0.34
N ARG A 99 5.19 0.27 -0.20
CA ARG A 99 6.29 0.80 0.62
C ARG A 99 5.85 2.15 1.18
N PRO A 100 5.87 2.34 2.51
CA PRO A 100 5.61 3.65 3.05
C PRO A 100 6.60 4.64 2.43
N ASN A 101 6.07 5.74 1.88
CA ASN A 101 6.88 6.86 1.39
C ASN A 101 7.39 7.66 2.60
N VAL A 102 8.02 6.94 3.53
CA VAL A 102 8.68 7.54 4.68
C VAL A 102 9.90 8.24 4.11
N ARG A 103 9.95 9.56 4.23
CA ARG A 103 11.20 10.30 4.06
C ARG A 103 12.20 9.65 5.00
N LYS A 104 13.02 8.73 4.47
CA LYS A 104 14.10 8.12 5.22
C LYS A 104 15.08 9.24 5.55
N ILE A 105 15.01 9.74 6.78
CA ILE A 105 15.98 10.72 7.32
C ILE A 105 17.37 10.08 7.28
N HIS A 106 17.44 8.77 7.45
CA HIS A 106 18.64 7.94 7.40
C HIS A 106 18.48 6.89 6.29
N LYS A 107 18.89 7.25 5.06
CA LYS A 107 18.80 6.38 3.87
C LYS A 107 19.66 5.12 3.99
N GLU A 108 20.71 5.19 4.80
CA GLU A 108 21.66 4.12 5.09
C GLU A 108 21.10 3.03 6.01
N LEU A 109 20.05 3.32 6.78
CA LEU A 109 19.46 2.32 7.68
C LEU A 109 18.47 1.41 6.97
N PRO A 110 18.36 0.14 7.40
CA PRO A 110 17.34 -0.79 6.91
C PRO A 110 15.92 -0.28 7.17
N GLU A 111 14.95 -0.85 6.44
CA GLU A 111 13.53 -0.56 6.64
C GLU A 111 13.08 -0.91 8.06
N GLY A 112 12.27 -0.03 8.67
CA GLY A 112 11.76 -0.21 10.03
C GLY A 112 12.76 0.09 11.14
N VAL A 113 14.00 0.49 10.80
CA VAL A 113 15.02 0.87 11.76
C VAL A 113 15.13 2.39 11.83
N GLY A 114 15.08 2.93 13.04
CA GLY A 114 15.29 4.33 13.35
C GLY A 114 16.54 4.56 14.22
N LEU A 115 17.21 5.70 14.03
CA LEU A 115 18.35 6.12 14.82
C LEU A 115 17.90 6.92 16.04
N ILE A 116 18.50 6.63 17.21
CA ILE A 116 18.38 7.46 18.40
C ILE A 116 19.76 8.08 18.68
N LYS A 117 19.82 9.39 18.57
CA LYS A 117 21.03 10.13 18.97
C LYS A 117 21.13 10.18 20.49
N PRO A 118 22.34 10.10 21.05
CA PRO A 118 22.53 10.28 22.49
C PRO A 118 22.11 11.69 22.92
N LYS A 119 21.59 11.81 24.14
CA LYS A 119 21.18 13.09 24.72
C LYS A 119 22.37 13.90 25.27
N ILE A 120 23.50 13.24 25.51
CA ILE A 120 24.73 13.83 26.03
C ILE A 120 25.87 13.62 25.04
N GLU A 121 26.78 14.55 24.99
CA GLU A 121 27.99 14.44 24.18
C GLU A 121 28.82 13.21 24.59
N GLY A 122 29.32 12.43 23.61
CA GLY A 122 30.01 11.16 23.86
C GLY A 122 29.12 9.96 24.23
N GLY A 123 27.81 10.13 24.32
CA GLY A 123 26.89 9.04 24.57
C GLY A 123 26.76 8.06 23.37
N LYS A 124 26.36 6.82 23.65
CA LYS A 124 26.21 5.79 22.62
C LYS A 124 24.98 6.04 21.75
N VAL A 125 25.15 5.89 20.44
CA VAL A 125 24.06 5.84 19.46
C VAL A 125 23.27 4.55 19.65
N GLY A 126 21.96 4.64 19.56
CA GLY A 126 21.07 3.49 19.63
C GLY A 126 20.13 3.38 18.43
N TYR A 127 19.47 2.27 18.33
CA TYR A 127 18.57 1.97 17.22
C TYR A 127 17.22 1.50 17.73
N THR A 128 16.16 1.82 17.02
CA THR A 128 14.82 1.33 17.31
C THR A 128 14.29 0.53 16.16
N ALA A 129 13.48 -0.49 16.44
CA ALA A 129 12.69 -1.18 15.43
C ALA A 129 11.22 -0.77 15.55
N ARG A 130 10.57 -0.53 14.41
CA ARG A 130 9.13 -0.25 14.30
C ARG A 130 8.56 -0.98 13.08
N ALA A 131 7.38 -1.59 13.22
CA ALA A 131 6.71 -2.26 12.12
C ALA A 131 5.22 -1.95 12.10
N HIS A 132 4.68 -1.70 10.91
CA HIS A 132 3.23 -1.63 10.70
C HIS A 132 2.65 -3.04 10.67
N THR A 133 1.70 -3.31 11.57
CA THR A 133 1.04 -4.63 11.70
C THR A 133 -0.47 -4.56 11.48
N GLY A 134 -0.96 -3.47 10.89
CA GLY A 134 -2.36 -3.31 10.50
C GLY A 134 -3.37 -3.08 11.64
N THR A 135 -2.96 -3.23 12.90
CA THR A 135 -3.86 -3.08 14.06
C THR A 135 -4.15 -1.63 14.44
N THR A 136 -3.31 -0.72 14.02
CA THR A 136 -3.45 0.74 14.22
C THR A 136 -2.87 1.48 13.02
N ASP A 137 -3.18 2.77 12.86
CA ASP A 137 -2.57 3.62 11.82
C ASP A 137 -1.10 3.97 12.10
N ARG A 138 -0.57 3.57 13.25
CA ARG A 138 0.80 3.84 13.68
C ARG A 138 1.64 2.56 13.68
N ASP A 139 2.93 2.72 13.37
CA ASP A 139 3.90 1.65 13.48
C ASP A 139 4.06 1.23 14.95
N ARG A 140 3.97 -0.08 15.20
CA ARG A 140 4.23 -0.66 16.51
C ARG A 140 5.71 -0.54 16.85
N TYR A 141 6.01 0.00 18.03
CA TYR A 141 7.36 0.00 18.60
C TYR A 141 7.75 -1.43 19.02
N LEU A 142 8.91 -1.90 18.58
CA LEU A 142 9.39 -3.26 18.79
C LEU A 142 10.59 -3.36 19.74
N GLY A 143 11.18 -2.24 20.12
CA GLY A 143 12.29 -2.20 21.06
C GLY A 143 13.43 -1.27 20.65
N TYR A 144 14.43 -1.20 21.56
CA TYR A 144 15.69 -0.48 21.42
C TYR A 144 16.84 -1.49 21.32
N TYR A 145 17.83 -1.20 20.48
CA TYR A 145 18.94 -2.09 20.13
C TYR A 145 20.25 -1.32 20.05
N ASN A 146 21.38 -2.02 20.23
CA ASN A 146 22.69 -1.44 20.13
C ASN A 146 23.21 -1.36 18.70
N THR A 147 22.69 -2.19 17.81
CA THR A 147 23.08 -2.23 16.39
C THR A 147 21.86 -2.15 15.46
N PRO A 148 22.02 -1.62 14.24
CA PRO A 148 20.94 -1.58 13.26
C PRO A 148 20.55 -3.00 12.78
N GLU A 149 21.49 -3.94 12.77
CA GLU A 149 21.27 -5.33 12.37
C GLU A 149 20.33 -6.06 13.34
N GLU A 150 20.53 -5.87 14.66
CA GLU A 150 19.63 -6.41 15.70
C GLU A 150 18.22 -5.84 15.55
N ALA A 151 18.10 -4.52 15.41
CA ALA A 151 16.83 -3.86 15.19
C ALA A 151 16.11 -4.38 13.93
N PHE A 152 16.84 -4.53 12.83
CA PHE A 152 16.31 -5.03 11.57
C PHE A 152 15.88 -6.49 11.65
N LYS A 153 16.61 -7.35 12.34
CA LYS A 153 16.24 -8.75 12.56
C LYS A 153 14.88 -8.87 13.23
N VAL A 154 14.62 -8.04 14.24
CA VAL A 154 13.32 -8.04 14.94
C VAL A 154 12.22 -7.48 14.04
N TYR A 155 12.47 -6.36 13.36
CA TYR A 155 11.55 -5.81 12.36
C TYR A 155 11.16 -6.86 11.32
N LYS A 156 12.14 -7.51 10.69
CA LYS A 156 11.93 -8.51 9.64
C LYS A 156 11.05 -9.65 10.13
N ARG A 157 11.36 -10.24 11.29
CA ARG A 157 10.57 -11.33 11.88
C ARG A 157 9.11 -10.94 12.10
N VAL A 158 8.85 -9.74 12.66
CA VAL A 158 7.49 -9.28 12.92
C VAL A 158 6.75 -9.01 11.60
N LYS A 159 7.42 -8.40 10.63
CA LYS A 159 6.85 -8.12 9.31
C LYS A 159 6.49 -9.39 8.55
N GLU A 160 7.39 -10.37 8.53
CA GLU A 160 7.17 -11.68 7.87
C GLU A 160 6.03 -12.46 8.53
N SER A 161 5.96 -12.47 9.85
CA SER A 161 4.85 -13.09 10.60
C SER A 161 3.50 -12.44 10.25
N HIS A 162 3.47 -11.11 10.17
CA HIS A 162 2.25 -10.39 9.79
C HIS A 162 1.84 -10.69 8.34
N ILE A 163 2.78 -10.69 7.41
CA ILE A 163 2.51 -11.04 6.00
C ILE A 163 1.94 -12.46 5.89
N LYS A 164 2.53 -13.42 6.61
CA LYS A 164 2.05 -14.80 6.65
C LYS A 164 0.62 -14.89 7.18
N SER A 165 0.33 -14.21 8.28
CA SER A 165 -1.02 -14.15 8.86
C SER A 165 -2.04 -13.58 7.87
N LEU A 166 -1.69 -12.52 7.12
CA LEU A 166 -2.56 -11.98 6.07
C LEU A 166 -2.75 -12.96 4.92
N ALA A 167 -1.68 -13.63 4.49
CA ALA A 167 -1.77 -14.64 3.43
C ALA A 167 -2.70 -15.80 3.83
N ASP A 168 -2.60 -16.29 5.07
CA ASP A 168 -3.47 -17.33 5.59
C ASP A 168 -4.94 -16.87 5.68
N LYS A 169 -5.18 -15.63 6.15
CA LYS A 169 -6.52 -15.01 6.26
C LYS A 169 -7.23 -14.91 4.90
N TRP A 170 -6.50 -14.58 3.85
CA TRP A 170 -7.05 -14.30 2.51
C TRP A 170 -6.89 -15.46 1.53
N LYS A 171 -6.33 -16.58 1.95
CA LYS A 171 -6.16 -17.77 1.12
C LYS A 171 -7.52 -18.30 0.68
N GLY A 172 -7.71 -18.39 -0.65
CA GLY A 172 -8.93 -18.95 -1.25
C GLY A 172 -10.14 -18.01 -1.30
N LYS A 173 -9.98 -16.74 -0.96
CA LYS A 173 -11.03 -15.72 -1.08
C LYS A 173 -10.92 -14.93 -2.38
#